data_10b5c38582b620d030a78e4aa8901d3c
#
_entry.id   10b5c38582b620d030a78e4aa8901d3c
#
_cell.length_a   1.000
_cell.length_b   1.000
_cell.length_c   1.000
_cell.angle_alpha   90.00
_cell.angle_beta   90.00
_cell.angle_gamma   90.00
#
_symmetry.space_group_name_H-M   'P 1'
#
loop_
_entity.id
_entity.type
_entity.pdbx_description
1 polymer ?
#
loop_
_entity_poly.entity_id
_entity_poly.type
_entity_poly.pdbx_seq_one_letter_code
_entity_poly.pdbx_strand_id
1 'polypeptide(L)'
;MMTISKKAASLFILAASGLSAFAQDDMLKLLDEGGGPKTHEKVMATFKESKIINGQTIETAKAKTMAFNISHLFGNIGVMSNGGVHSLYGLDNVSDIRLGFDFGITNNLTLGFGRSKQSEMLDGLVKYRFLTQTTDNHVPISLAFYGDMSYNPQLPAQFYNGVDASAGMAKNDLQRVSYMSQLIIARKFGWRLSMELLPTYQHRNFVLAAINPTNGGAETNDLLSMGGGFRFKLTTRVAIIADYYYTFSKYRTNNTVLPYYNPLAVGLEIETGGHVFHFNFTNASGLIENNYIAKTTDSWLKGGFKFGFNISRPFNLTHKKEEAARKKG
;
A
#
# COMPACT_ATOMS: atom_id res chain seq x y z
N MET A 1 7.86 -6.72 29.60
CA MET A 1 8.16 -5.27 29.63
C MET A 1 9.15 -5.01 28.50
N MET A 2 8.65 -4.46 27.38
CA MET A 2 9.44 -4.31 26.13
C MET A 2 10.14 -2.97 26.15
N THR A 3 11.45 -2.96 26.30
CA THR A 3 12.27 -1.75 26.13
C THR A 3 12.37 -1.40 24.65
N ILE A 4 11.59 -0.40 24.22
CA ILE A 4 11.75 0.23 22.90
C ILE A 4 13.11 0.89 22.90
N SER A 5 13.98 0.50 21.95
CA SER A 5 15.31 1.08 21.82
C SER A 5 15.21 2.60 21.68
N LYS A 6 15.86 3.34 22.59
CA LYS A 6 15.92 4.81 22.61
C LYS A 6 16.40 5.43 21.27
N LYS A 7 17.09 4.65 20.44
CA LYS A 7 17.55 5.06 19.10
C LYS A 7 16.42 5.17 18.07
N ALA A 8 15.36 4.35 18.17
CA ALA A 8 14.20 4.46 17.27
C ALA A 8 13.33 5.68 17.60
N ALA A 9 13.18 6.00 18.89
CA ALA A 9 12.46 7.20 19.33
C ALA A 9 13.18 8.50 18.96
N SER A 10 14.52 8.51 18.99
CA SER A 10 15.31 9.71 18.61
C SER A 10 15.23 10.01 17.10
N LEU A 11 15.15 8.99 16.24
CA LEU A 11 14.99 9.19 14.79
C LEU A 11 13.62 9.78 14.44
N PHE A 12 12.61 9.43 15.22
CA PHE A 12 11.23 9.92 15.03
C PHE A 12 11.07 11.39 15.46
N ILE A 13 11.77 11.83 16.51
CA ILE A 13 11.74 13.21 17.00
C ILE A 13 12.54 14.14 16.09
N LEU A 14 13.64 13.67 15.49
CA LEU A 14 14.45 14.46 14.55
C LEU A 14 13.72 14.74 13.23
N ALA A 15 12.87 13.80 12.77
CA ALA A 15 12.04 14.02 11.58
C ALA A 15 10.89 15.01 11.81
N ALA A 16 10.45 15.18 13.06
CA ALA A 16 9.36 16.08 13.41
C ALA A 16 9.82 17.53 13.67
N SER A 17 11.09 17.75 14.05
CA SER A 17 11.60 19.07 14.45
C SER A 17 12.33 19.86 13.36
N GLY A 18 12.61 19.24 12.19
CA GLY A 18 13.44 19.85 11.13
C GLY A 18 12.69 20.63 10.04
N LEU A 19 11.36 20.76 10.10
CA LEU A 19 10.57 21.38 9.03
C LEU A 19 9.86 22.67 9.43
N SER A 20 10.53 23.51 10.19
CA SER A 20 10.11 24.91 10.35
C SER A 20 10.71 25.73 9.21
N ALA A 21 9.82 26.34 8.45
CA ALA A 21 10.02 27.51 7.60
C ALA A 21 10.84 27.35 6.33
N PHE A 22 10.12 27.27 5.22
CA PHE A 22 10.56 28.03 4.04
C PHE A 22 9.47 29.02 3.66
N ALA A 23 9.85 30.29 3.72
CA ALA A 23 9.05 31.46 3.51
C ALA A 23 8.36 31.48 2.13
N GLN A 24 7.06 31.24 2.12
CA GLN A 24 6.11 31.66 1.10
C GLN A 24 4.88 32.35 1.72
N ASP A 25 4.95 32.70 3.00
CA ASP A 25 3.83 33.31 3.74
C ASP A 25 3.54 34.76 3.37
N ASP A 26 4.49 35.51 2.83
CA ASP A 26 4.30 36.96 2.59
C ASP A 26 3.48 37.28 1.34
N MET A 27 3.49 36.38 0.33
CA MET A 27 2.73 36.62 -0.89
C MET A 27 1.26 36.20 -0.78
N LEU A 28 0.97 35.24 0.11
CA LEU A 28 -0.39 34.81 0.44
C LEU A 28 -1.10 35.79 1.38
N LYS A 29 -0.37 36.47 2.26
CA LYS A 29 -0.94 37.50 3.16
C LYS A 29 -1.48 38.70 2.41
N LEU A 30 -0.89 39.07 1.27
CA LEU A 30 -1.36 40.19 0.44
C LEU A 30 -2.66 39.88 -0.33
N LEU A 31 -3.03 38.59 -0.50
CA LEU A 31 -4.29 38.17 -1.10
C LEU A 31 -5.43 38.00 -0.08
N ASP A 32 -5.12 37.93 1.21
CA ASP A 32 -6.09 37.65 2.29
C ASP A 32 -6.74 38.94 2.89
N GLU A 33 -6.35 40.12 2.44
CA GLU A 33 -6.92 41.44 2.89
C GLU A 33 -8.29 41.75 2.27
N GLY A 34 -8.82 40.89 1.41
CA GLY A 34 -10.18 40.98 0.88
C GLY A 34 -11.15 40.18 1.73
N GLY A 35 -11.68 40.76 2.80
CA GLY A 35 -12.52 40.18 3.88
C GLY A 35 -13.76 39.36 3.48
N GLY A 36 -13.55 38.18 2.86
CA GLY A 36 -14.54 37.12 2.78
C GLY A 36 -14.37 36.07 3.91
N PRO A 37 -15.39 35.27 4.25
CA PRO A 37 -15.22 34.22 5.24
C PRO A 37 -14.08 33.30 4.81
N LYS A 38 -13.09 33.09 5.70
CA LYS A 38 -11.94 32.21 5.43
C LYS A 38 -12.45 30.81 5.11
N THR A 39 -12.48 30.47 3.84
CA THR A 39 -12.79 29.12 3.39
C THR A 39 -11.52 28.30 3.55
N HIS A 40 -11.53 27.33 4.47
CA HIS A 40 -10.46 26.35 4.67
C HIS A 40 -10.42 25.40 3.47
N GLU A 41 -9.70 25.79 2.40
CA GLU A 41 -9.61 24.97 1.20
C GLU A 41 -8.93 23.63 1.48
N LYS A 42 -9.55 22.54 1.00
CA LYS A 42 -8.99 21.20 1.15
C LYS A 42 -7.78 21.02 0.23
N VAL A 43 -6.71 20.42 0.78
CA VAL A 43 -5.56 20.02 -0.03
C VAL A 43 -6.01 18.98 -1.05
N MET A 44 -5.70 19.25 -2.31
CA MET A 44 -5.99 18.36 -3.43
C MET A 44 -4.75 17.52 -3.77
N ALA A 45 -4.98 16.22 -4.07
CA ALA A 45 -3.96 15.30 -4.54
C ALA A 45 -2.70 15.29 -3.65
N THR A 46 -2.83 14.80 -2.43
CA THR A 46 -1.69 14.50 -1.55
C THR A 46 -0.79 13.46 -2.21
N PHE A 47 -1.40 12.38 -2.67
CA PHE A 47 -0.81 11.43 -3.62
C PHE A 47 -1.53 11.53 -4.96
N LYS A 48 -1.18 10.67 -5.92
CA LYS A 48 -1.85 10.66 -7.23
C LYS A 48 -2.83 9.50 -7.37
N GLU A 49 -2.45 8.34 -6.87
CA GLU A 49 -3.17 7.08 -6.98
C GLU A 49 -3.59 6.54 -5.61
N SER A 50 -4.48 5.56 -5.62
CA SER A 50 -4.95 4.88 -4.40
C SER A 50 -3.89 4.03 -3.72
N LYS A 51 -2.81 3.67 -4.43
CA LYS A 51 -1.61 2.99 -3.91
C LYS A 51 -0.37 3.80 -4.26
N ILE A 52 0.64 3.78 -3.35
CA ILE A 52 1.95 4.36 -3.64
C ILE A 52 2.79 3.36 -4.47
N ILE A 53 3.11 2.19 -3.96
CA ILE A 53 3.62 1.01 -4.66
C ILE A 53 2.92 -0.21 -4.08
N ASN A 54 3.33 -0.63 -2.86
CA ASN A 54 2.67 -1.67 -2.08
C ASN A 54 1.56 -1.06 -1.21
N GLY A 55 1.87 0.05 -0.51
CA GLY A 55 1.00 0.68 0.48
C GLY A 55 -0.17 1.46 -0.12
N GLN A 56 -1.26 1.52 0.64
CA GLN A 56 -2.44 2.33 0.33
C GLN A 56 -2.18 3.79 0.63
N THR A 57 -2.69 4.70 -0.20
CA THR A 57 -2.63 6.15 0.05
C THR A 57 -3.95 6.71 0.55
N ILE A 58 -3.93 7.98 0.95
CA ILE A 58 -5.13 8.73 1.37
C ILE A 58 -6.14 8.95 0.21
N GLU A 59 -5.73 8.72 -1.04
CA GLU A 59 -6.57 9.01 -2.19
C GLU A 59 -7.69 7.98 -2.35
N THR A 60 -8.88 8.49 -2.63
CA THR A 60 -10.11 7.74 -2.90
C THR A 60 -10.53 7.95 -4.35
N ALA A 61 -11.16 6.98 -4.97
CA ALA A 61 -11.77 7.14 -6.29
C ALA A 61 -12.85 8.25 -6.24
N LYS A 62 -12.89 9.08 -7.26
CA LYS A 62 -13.91 10.14 -7.34
C LYS A 62 -15.31 9.53 -7.44
N ALA A 63 -16.31 10.22 -6.89
CA ALA A 63 -17.69 9.79 -6.98
C ALA A 63 -18.11 9.50 -8.44
N LYS A 64 -18.85 8.41 -8.63
CA LYS A 64 -19.33 7.94 -9.94
C LYS A 64 -18.19 7.63 -10.94
N THR A 65 -17.01 7.27 -10.45
CA THR A 65 -15.93 6.74 -11.29
C THR A 65 -15.57 5.32 -10.87
N MET A 66 -15.04 4.58 -11.82
CA MET A 66 -14.38 3.30 -11.59
C MET A 66 -12.91 3.44 -12.01
N ALA A 67 -11.98 3.08 -11.14
CA ALA A 67 -10.59 2.94 -11.51
C ALA A 67 -10.29 1.47 -11.79
N PHE A 68 -9.73 1.17 -12.96
CA PHE A 68 -9.19 -0.13 -13.29
C PHE A 68 -7.70 -0.12 -13.03
N ASN A 69 -7.24 -1.04 -12.18
CA ASN A 69 -5.86 -1.13 -11.74
C ASN A 69 -5.26 -2.46 -12.20
N ILE A 70 -4.12 -2.39 -12.89
CA ILE A 70 -3.31 -3.53 -13.27
C ILE A 70 -1.98 -3.38 -12.57
N SER A 71 -1.61 -4.36 -11.75
CA SER A 71 -0.29 -4.43 -11.12
C SER A 71 0.39 -5.71 -11.55
N HIS A 72 1.66 -5.62 -11.90
CA HIS A 72 2.46 -6.76 -12.33
C HIS A 72 3.78 -6.76 -11.57
N LEU A 73 4.15 -7.91 -11.02
CA LEU A 73 5.39 -8.14 -10.32
C LEU A 73 6.13 -9.30 -10.99
N PHE A 74 7.30 -9.03 -11.53
CA PHE A 74 8.17 -10.02 -12.18
C PHE A 74 8.90 -10.90 -11.16
N GLY A 75 9.74 -11.80 -11.61
CA GLY A 75 10.61 -12.60 -10.74
C GLY A 75 11.76 -11.77 -10.15
N ASN A 76 12.53 -12.40 -9.26
CA ASN A 76 13.72 -11.76 -8.68
C ASN A 76 14.78 -11.51 -9.76
N ILE A 77 15.22 -10.27 -9.91
CA ILE A 77 16.16 -9.83 -10.94
C ILE A 77 17.60 -9.77 -10.45
N GLY A 78 17.82 -9.68 -9.14
CA GLY A 78 19.15 -9.55 -8.56
C GLY A 78 19.84 -10.86 -8.20
N VAL A 79 19.20 -12.01 -8.40
CA VAL A 79 19.74 -13.33 -8.02
C VAL A 79 20.12 -14.13 -9.27
N MET A 80 21.42 -14.40 -9.45
CA MET A 80 21.94 -15.19 -10.58
C MET A 80 21.34 -16.61 -10.64
N SER A 81 20.95 -17.19 -9.51
CA SER A 81 20.29 -18.50 -9.44
C SER A 81 18.92 -18.56 -10.13
N ASN A 82 18.31 -17.42 -10.46
CA ASN A 82 17.07 -17.36 -11.22
C ASN A 82 17.26 -17.47 -12.75
N GLY A 83 18.38 -18.01 -13.21
CA GLY A 83 18.64 -18.31 -14.62
C GLY A 83 19.40 -17.23 -15.38
N GLY A 84 19.72 -16.09 -14.77
CA GLY A 84 20.46 -15.00 -15.38
C GLY A 84 19.88 -14.58 -16.74
N VAL A 85 20.68 -14.59 -17.78
CA VAL A 85 20.25 -14.24 -19.14
C VAL A 85 19.17 -15.19 -19.70
N HIS A 86 19.15 -16.45 -19.27
CA HIS A 86 18.18 -17.46 -19.74
C HIS A 86 16.74 -17.19 -19.28
N SER A 87 16.56 -16.41 -18.24
CA SER A 87 15.24 -15.96 -17.77
C SER A 87 15.05 -14.44 -17.94
N LEU A 88 15.85 -13.83 -18.82
CA LEU A 88 15.94 -12.38 -18.97
C LEU A 88 16.07 -11.69 -17.61
N TYR A 89 16.96 -12.22 -16.75
CA TYR A 89 17.17 -11.76 -15.37
C TYR A 89 15.88 -11.73 -14.53
N GLY A 90 15.03 -12.75 -14.68
CA GLY A 90 13.76 -12.89 -13.95
C GLY A 90 12.57 -12.19 -14.59
N LEU A 91 12.74 -11.43 -15.67
CA LEU A 91 11.62 -10.74 -16.34
C LEU A 91 10.70 -11.72 -17.09
N ASP A 92 11.16 -12.92 -17.46
CA ASP A 92 10.31 -13.97 -18.02
C ASP A 92 9.42 -14.64 -16.97
N ASN A 93 9.72 -14.44 -15.69
CA ASN A 93 8.99 -15.02 -14.58
C ASN A 93 7.98 -14.02 -14.01
N VAL A 94 6.79 -14.51 -13.63
CA VAL A 94 5.73 -13.72 -13.02
C VAL A 94 5.57 -14.14 -11.58
N SER A 95 5.95 -13.24 -10.66
CA SER A 95 5.75 -13.44 -9.23
C SER A 95 4.29 -13.26 -8.86
N ASP A 96 3.69 -12.12 -9.26
CA ASP A 96 2.28 -11.83 -9.03
C ASP A 96 1.72 -10.91 -10.12
N ILE A 97 0.42 -11.06 -10.40
CA ILE A 97 -0.38 -10.12 -11.19
C ILE A 97 -1.66 -9.86 -10.41
N ARG A 98 -2.03 -8.60 -10.22
CA ARG A 98 -3.33 -8.24 -9.65
C ARG A 98 -4.14 -7.39 -10.63
N LEU A 99 -5.39 -7.80 -10.84
CA LEU A 99 -6.42 -7.01 -11.50
C LEU A 99 -7.38 -6.51 -10.43
N GLY A 100 -7.61 -5.21 -10.38
CA GLY A 100 -8.47 -4.58 -9.39
C GLY A 100 -9.42 -3.55 -9.99
N PHE A 101 -10.57 -3.41 -9.36
CA PHE A 101 -11.60 -2.43 -9.71
C PHE A 101 -12.00 -1.66 -8.47
N ASP A 102 -11.78 -0.35 -8.47
CA ASP A 102 -12.11 0.54 -7.37
C ASP A 102 -13.25 1.48 -7.80
N PHE A 103 -14.36 1.48 -7.08
CA PHE A 103 -15.56 2.26 -7.35
C PHE A 103 -15.67 3.41 -6.36
N GLY A 104 -15.68 4.64 -6.85
CA GLY A 104 -15.98 5.83 -6.07
C GLY A 104 -17.48 5.95 -5.79
N ILE A 105 -17.91 5.57 -4.61
CA ILE A 105 -19.30 5.71 -4.17
C ILE A 105 -19.57 7.18 -3.83
N THR A 106 -18.66 7.79 -3.10
CA THR A 106 -18.59 9.23 -2.86
C THR A 106 -17.16 9.70 -3.10
N ASN A 107 -16.89 11.01 -2.99
CA ASN A 107 -15.53 11.53 -3.08
C ASN A 107 -14.63 11.07 -1.89
N ASN A 108 -15.21 10.47 -0.87
CA ASN A 108 -14.52 10.03 0.34
C ASN A 108 -14.62 8.52 0.57
N LEU A 109 -15.51 7.82 -0.14
CA LEU A 109 -15.74 6.38 0.03
C LEU A 109 -15.47 5.64 -1.28
N THR A 110 -14.54 4.71 -1.23
CA THR A 110 -14.22 3.76 -2.30
C THR A 110 -14.53 2.34 -1.82
N LEU A 111 -15.20 1.58 -2.66
CA LEU A 111 -15.33 0.13 -2.55
C LEU A 111 -14.59 -0.49 -3.73
N GLY A 112 -13.92 -1.60 -3.50
CA GLY A 112 -13.20 -2.26 -4.58
C GLY A 112 -13.16 -3.76 -4.40
N PHE A 113 -12.76 -4.44 -5.48
CA PHE A 113 -12.46 -5.85 -5.46
C PHE A 113 -11.34 -6.15 -6.44
N GLY A 114 -10.65 -7.26 -6.22
CA GLY A 114 -9.56 -7.64 -7.08
C GLY A 114 -9.25 -9.13 -7.01
N ARG A 115 -8.34 -9.54 -7.89
CA ARG A 115 -7.76 -10.87 -7.89
C ARG A 115 -6.26 -10.80 -8.11
N SER A 116 -5.52 -11.44 -7.21
CA SER A 116 -4.07 -11.64 -7.31
C SER A 116 -3.79 -13.08 -7.76
N LYS A 117 -2.78 -13.27 -8.61
CA LYS A 117 -2.31 -14.61 -9.02
C LYS A 117 -1.72 -15.35 -7.84
N GLN A 118 -0.98 -14.65 -6.98
CA GLN A 118 -0.33 -15.27 -5.83
C GLN A 118 -1.36 -15.78 -4.84
N SER A 119 -1.30 -17.09 -4.55
CA SER A 119 -2.31 -17.80 -3.76
C SER A 119 -3.74 -17.68 -4.32
N GLU A 120 -3.89 -17.27 -5.59
CA GLU A 120 -5.17 -17.05 -6.29
C GLU A 120 -6.14 -16.11 -5.55
N MET A 121 -5.61 -15.26 -4.66
CA MET A 121 -6.38 -14.46 -3.70
C MET A 121 -7.43 -13.59 -4.39
N LEU A 122 -8.64 -13.67 -3.88
CA LEU A 122 -9.72 -12.72 -4.16
C LEU A 122 -9.78 -11.73 -3.00
N ASP A 123 -9.80 -10.44 -3.30
CA ASP A 123 -9.87 -9.40 -2.28
C ASP A 123 -11.07 -8.47 -2.49
N GLY A 124 -11.66 -8.04 -1.38
CA GLY A 124 -12.66 -6.98 -1.33
C GLY A 124 -12.22 -5.90 -0.36
N LEU A 125 -12.28 -4.65 -0.78
CA LEU A 125 -11.75 -3.53 0.00
C LEU A 125 -12.77 -2.41 0.22
N VAL A 126 -12.60 -1.70 1.31
CA VAL A 126 -13.27 -0.45 1.63
C VAL A 126 -12.22 0.59 2.04
N LYS A 127 -12.30 1.79 1.49
CA LYS A 127 -11.48 2.93 1.90
C LYS A 127 -12.37 4.14 2.16
N TYR A 128 -12.28 4.70 3.36
CA TYR A 128 -13.05 5.86 3.77
C TYR A 128 -12.17 6.96 4.33
N ARG A 129 -12.11 8.10 3.62
CA ARG A 129 -11.39 9.30 4.05
C ARG A 129 -12.33 10.19 4.86
N PHE A 130 -12.09 10.26 6.15
CA PHE A 130 -12.95 11.01 7.08
C PHE A 130 -12.39 12.39 7.45
N LEU A 131 -11.09 12.64 7.21
CA LEU A 131 -10.44 13.93 7.43
C LEU A 131 -9.55 14.28 6.24
N THR A 132 -9.59 15.54 5.81
CA THR A 132 -8.76 16.05 4.71
C THR A 132 -7.99 17.26 5.19
N GLN A 133 -6.68 17.28 4.98
CA GLN A 133 -5.78 18.40 5.25
C GLN A 133 -6.29 19.67 4.54
N THR A 134 -6.13 20.83 5.18
CA THR A 134 -6.43 22.14 4.56
C THR A 134 -5.15 22.88 4.19
N THR A 135 -5.26 23.75 3.17
CA THR A 135 -4.12 24.50 2.64
C THR A 135 -3.52 25.49 3.65
N ASP A 136 -4.35 26.01 4.54
CA ASP A 136 -3.99 26.91 5.65
C ASP A 136 -3.50 26.16 6.90
N ASN A 137 -3.38 24.84 6.86
CA ASN A 137 -3.04 23.98 7.99
C ASN A 137 -3.98 24.06 9.21
N HIS A 138 -5.21 24.60 9.07
CA HIS A 138 -6.21 24.49 10.12
C HIS A 138 -6.48 23.01 10.46
N VAL A 139 -6.55 22.17 9.44
CA VAL A 139 -6.47 20.70 9.56
C VAL A 139 -5.11 20.28 9.00
N PRO A 140 -4.14 19.88 9.85
CA PRO A 140 -2.76 19.67 9.43
C PRO A 140 -2.49 18.36 8.73
N ILE A 141 -3.41 17.38 8.80
CA ILE A 141 -3.25 16.02 8.26
C ILE A 141 -4.53 15.54 7.58
N SER A 142 -4.42 14.54 6.74
CA SER A 142 -5.54 13.77 6.20
C SER A 142 -5.58 12.40 6.85
N LEU A 143 -6.78 11.88 7.13
CA LEU A 143 -6.99 10.57 7.73
C LEU A 143 -8.00 9.74 6.92
N ALA A 144 -7.66 8.49 6.69
CA ALA A 144 -8.58 7.50 6.11
C ALA A 144 -8.45 6.15 6.82
N PHE A 145 -9.54 5.42 6.82
CA PHE A 145 -9.58 4.00 7.16
C PHE A 145 -9.53 3.18 5.86
N TYR A 146 -8.74 2.12 5.86
CA TYR A 146 -8.73 1.10 4.83
C TYR A 146 -8.93 -0.26 5.45
N GLY A 147 -9.86 -1.03 4.92
CA GLY A 147 -10.14 -2.41 5.29
C GLY A 147 -10.11 -3.29 4.05
N ASP A 148 -9.54 -4.48 4.20
CA ASP A 148 -9.49 -5.50 3.17
C ASP A 148 -9.86 -6.85 3.75
N MET A 149 -10.64 -7.62 3.01
CA MET A 149 -10.95 -9.02 3.26
C MET A 149 -10.50 -9.82 2.06
N SER A 150 -9.60 -10.77 2.29
CA SER A 150 -9.07 -11.63 1.24
C SER A 150 -9.47 -13.08 1.46
N TYR A 151 -9.85 -13.77 0.38
CA TYR A 151 -10.18 -15.18 0.35
C TYR A 151 -9.21 -15.93 -0.57
N ASN A 152 -8.69 -17.07 -0.07
CA ASN A 152 -7.82 -17.95 -0.84
C ASN A 152 -8.62 -19.12 -1.44
N PRO A 153 -8.93 -19.13 -2.76
CA PRO A 153 -9.72 -20.18 -3.41
C PRO A 153 -8.91 -21.44 -3.80
N GLN A 154 -7.60 -21.49 -3.54
CA GLN A 154 -6.76 -22.64 -3.88
C GLN A 154 -7.38 -23.95 -3.40
N LEU A 155 -7.10 -25.06 -4.10
CA LEU A 155 -7.56 -26.37 -3.67
C LEU A 155 -7.08 -26.69 -2.25
N PRO A 156 -7.86 -27.45 -1.45
CA PRO A 156 -7.50 -27.79 -0.08
C PRO A 156 -6.09 -28.35 0.07
N ALA A 157 -5.64 -29.19 -0.86
CA ALA A 157 -4.29 -29.74 -0.85
C ALA A 157 -3.18 -28.68 -0.98
N GLN A 158 -3.45 -27.61 -1.71
CA GLN A 158 -2.50 -26.50 -1.87
C GLN A 158 -2.54 -25.54 -0.66
N PHE A 159 -3.76 -25.19 -0.21
CA PHE A 159 -3.94 -24.27 0.92
C PHE A 159 -3.42 -24.85 2.23
N TYR A 160 -3.71 -26.13 2.50
CA TYR A 160 -3.30 -26.86 3.70
C TYR A 160 -1.96 -27.61 3.52
N ASN A 161 -1.13 -27.21 2.55
CA ASN A 161 0.16 -27.85 2.32
C ASN A 161 1.01 -27.88 3.61
N GLY A 162 1.48 -29.05 3.99
CA GLY A 162 2.23 -29.26 5.23
C GLY A 162 1.38 -29.44 6.49
N VAL A 163 0.05 -29.39 6.39
CA VAL A 163 -0.84 -29.77 7.49
C VAL A 163 -1.18 -31.24 7.39
N ASP A 164 -0.87 -32.00 8.43
CA ASP A 164 -1.32 -33.40 8.52
C ASP A 164 -2.84 -33.47 8.67
N ALA A 165 -3.49 -33.99 7.64
CA ALA A 165 -4.95 -34.18 7.64
C ALA A 165 -5.40 -35.19 8.72
N SER A 166 -4.49 -36.03 9.24
CA SER A 166 -4.76 -36.97 10.33
C SER A 166 -4.95 -36.31 11.69
N ALA A 167 -4.55 -35.06 11.85
CA ALA A 167 -4.65 -34.31 13.11
C ALA A 167 -6.09 -33.89 13.49
N GLY A 168 -7.12 -34.37 12.79
CA GLY A 168 -8.53 -34.12 13.15
C GLY A 168 -9.02 -32.70 12.96
N MET A 169 -8.27 -31.85 12.27
CA MET A 169 -8.67 -30.47 12.02
C MET A 169 -9.79 -30.40 10.98
N ALA A 170 -10.94 -29.90 11.38
CA ALA A 170 -12.05 -29.66 10.46
C ALA A 170 -11.64 -28.58 9.44
N LYS A 171 -11.52 -28.96 8.17
CA LYS A 171 -11.25 -28.05 7.06
C LYS A 171 -12.53 -27.27 6.76
N ASN A 172 -12.45 -25.94 6.83
CA ASN A 172 -13.60 -25.11 6.52
C ASN A 172 -13.16 -23.88 5.72
N ASP A 173 -14.06 -23.30 4.92
CA ASP A 173 -13.75 -22.19 4.04
C ASP A 173 -13.42 -20.90 4.79
N LEU A 174 -13.90 -20.73 6.02
CA LEU A 174 -13.55 -19.57 6.85
C LEU A 174 -12.06 -19.52 7.19
N GLN A 175 -11.38 -20.66 7.28
CA GLN A 175 -9.94 -20.71 7.49
C GLN A 175 -9.14 -20.05 6.36
N ARG A 176 -9.73 -19.93 5.17
CA ARG A 176 -9.12 -19.35 3.97
C ARG A 176 -9.24 -17.82 3.91
N VAL A 177 -9.95 -17.24 4.88
CA VAL A 177 -10.19 -15.81 4.94
C VAL A 177 -9.10 -15.14 5.78
N SER A 178 -8.65 -13.98 5.34
CA SER A 178 -7.80 -13.07 6.10
C SER A 178 -8.35 -11.66 6.01
N TYR A 179 -8.12 -10.87 7.05
CA TYR A 179 -8.61 -9.51 7.17
C TYR A 179 -7.44 -8.56 7.41
N MET A 180 -7.56 -7.37 6.89
CA MET A 180 -6.60 -6.31 7.15
C MET A 180 -7.34 -5.01 7.45
N SER A 181 -6.85 -4.28 8.44
CA SER A 181 -7.31 -2.95 8.80
C SER A 181 -6.13 -2.01 8.92
N GLN A 182 -6.21 -0.85 8.28
CA GLN A 182 -5.15 0.13 8.23
C GLN A 182 -5.70 1.54 8.45
N LEU A 183 -5.04 2.32 9.30
CA LEU A 183 -5.26 3.74 9.39
C LEU A 183 -4.23 4.45 8.52
N ILE A 184 -4.68 5.27 7.60
CA ILE A 184 -3.81 6.06 6.72
C ILE A 184 -3.74 7.47 7.29
N ILE A 185 -2.54 7.90 7.68
CA ILE A 185 -2.25 9.22 8.21
C ILE A 185 -1.32 9.91 7.22
N ALA A 186 -1.83 10.86 6.47
CA ALA A 186 -1.08 11.47 5.36
C ALA A 186 -0.97 12.99 5.53
N ARG A 187 0.15 13.53 5.06
CA ARG A 187 0.39 14.97 5.00
C ARG A 187 1.14 15.35 3.73
N LYS A 188 0.69 16.43 3.11
CA LYS A 188 1.38 17.10 2.02
C LYS A 188 2.17 18.28 2.58
N PHE A 189 3.50 18.24 2.41
CA PHE A 189 4.44 19.26 2.83
C PHE A 189 4.81 20.15 1.63
N GLY A 190 3.89 21.02 1.22
CA GLY A 190 4.07 21.85 0.04
C GLY A 190 3.82 21.10 -1.28
N TRP A 191 4.35 21.59 -2.41
CA TRP A 191 4.03 21.07 -3.72
C TRP A 191 4.83 19.80 -4.13
N ARG A 192 5.98 19.57 -3.49
CA ARG A 192 6.89 18.47 -3.84
C ARG A 192 6.71 17.23 -2.99
N LEU A 193 6.62 17.39 -1.66
CA LEU A 193 6.71 16.28 -0.72
C LEU A 193 5.35 15.94 -0.13
N SER A 194 4.99 14.68 -0.20
CA SER A 194 3.89 14.06 0.56
C SER A 194 4.43 12.83 1.30
N MET A 195 3.95 12.62 2.51
CA MET A 195 4.34 11.48 3.34
C MET A 195 3.10 10.87 4.00
N GLU A 196 3.20 9.60 4.33
CA GLU A 196 2.16 8.87 5.06
C GLU A 196 2.72 7.88 6.05
N LEU A 197 1.91 7.59 7.08
CA LEU A 197 2.12 6.53 8.05
C LEU A 197 0.92 5.60 7.99
N LEU A 198 1.18 4.30 8.09
CA LEU A 198 0.24 3.23 7.81
C LEU A 198 0.27 2.18 8.95
N PRO A 199 -0.18 2.53 10.19
CA PRO A 199 -0.40 1.51 11.21
C PRO A 199 -1.42 0.50 10.72
N THR A 200 -1.03 -0.78 10.74
CA THR A 200 -1.74 -1.87 10.10
C THR A 200 -1.91 -3.04 11.05
N TYR A 201 -3.10 -3.58 11.12
CA TYR A 201 -3.44 -4.84 11.77
C TYR A 201 -3.91 -5.83 10.73
N GLN A 202 -3.36 -7.05 10.76
CA GLN A 202 -3.76 -8.16 9.92
C GLN A 202 -4.15 -9.36 10.78
N HIS A 203 -5.29 -9.98 10.46
CA HIS A 203 -5.74 -11.25 11.01
C HIS A 203 -5.84 -12.31 9.92
N ARG A 204 -5.31 -13.49 10.18
CA ARG A 204 -5.40 -14.66 9.31
C ARG A 204 -6.13 -15.76 10.07
N ASN A 205 -7.25 -16.23 9.57
CA ASN A 205 -8.06 -17.25 10.24
C ASN A 205 -7.31 -18.59 10.39
N PHE A 206 -6.27 -18.78 9.59
CA PHE A 206 -5.46 -19.97 9.64
C PHE A 206 -3.97 -19.65 9.45
N VAL A 207 -3.14 -20.17 10.34
CA VAL A 207 -1.69 -20.21 10.24
C VAL A 207 -1.19 -21.58 10.66
N LEU A 208 -0.11 -22.07 10.03
CA LEU A 208 0.56 -23.28 10.47
C LEU A 208 1.21 -23.04 11.83
N ALA A 209 1.00 -23.94 12.76
CA ALA A 209 1.69 -23.94 14.04
C ALA A 209 3.20 -24.12 13.78
N ALA A 210 3.97 -23.06 13.99
CA ALA A 210 5.40 -23.06 13.77
C ALA A 210 6.08 -22.22 14.86
N ILE A 211 7.30 -22.62 15.24
CA ILE A 211 8.11 -21.95 16.26
C ILE A 211 9.42 -21.52 15.60
N ASN A 212 9.82 -20.28 15.83
CA ASN A 212 11.15 -19.80 15.45
C ASN A 212 12.21 -20.48 16.32
N PRO A 213 13.12 -21.27 15.75
CA PRO A 213 14.11 -22.03 16.53
C PRO A 213 15.14 -21.14 17.22
N THR A 214 15.31 -19.90 16.77
CA THR A 214 16.31 -18.96 17.31
C THR A 214 15.84 -18.29 18.60
N ASN A 215 14.55 -18.01 18.74
CA ASN A 215 14.04 -17.19 19.85
C ASN A 215 12.77 -17.73 20.52
N GLY A 216 12.28 -18.92 20.07
CA GLY A 216 11.07 -19.55 20.61
C GLY A 216 9.75 -18.83 20.27
N GLY A 217 9.79 -17.83 19.39
CA GLY A 217 8.58 -17.11 18.98
C GLY A 217 7.65 -17.99 18.14
N ALA A 218 6.38 -18.10 18.53
CA ALA A 218 5.38 -18.83 17.76
C ALA A 218 4.77 -17.97 16.64
N GLU A 219 4.38 -18.61 15.53
CA GLU A 219 3.55 -17.98 14.51
C GLU A 219 2.15 -17.67 15.09
N THR A 220 1.60 -16.54 14.72
CA THR A 220 0.33 -16.03 15.25
C THR A 220 -0.63 -15.69 14.11
N ASN A 221 -1.93 -15.80 14.40
CA ASN A 221 -2.97 -15.35 13.47
C ASN A 221 -2.91 -13.83 13.25
N ASP A 222 -2.52 -13.10 14.29
CA ASP A 222 -2.50 -11.65 14.34
C ASP A 222 -1.12 -11.08 14.08
N LEU A 223 -1.03 -10.08 13.21
CA LEU A 223 0.17 -9.32 12.93
C LEU A 223 -0.10 -7.84 13.05
N LEU A 224 0.77 -7.14 13.75
CA LEU A 224 0.84 -5.70 13.74
C LEU A 224 2.02 -5.25 12.89
N SER A 225 1.80 -4.22 12.08
CA SER A 225 2.84 -3.63 11.24
C SER A 225 2.74 -2.11 11.25
N MET A 226 3.86 -1.45 11.08
CA MET A 226 3.94 -0.02 10.84
C MET A 226 4.49 0.20 9.44
N GLY A 227 3.65 0.70 8.55
CA GLY A 227 4.03 1.14 7.22
C GLY A 227 4.34 2.63 7.18
N GLY A 228 5.04 3.05 6.15
CA GLY A 228 5.25 4.44 5.82
C GLY A 228 5.63 4.58 4.36
N GLY A 229 5.24 5.70 3.76
CA GLY A 229 5.53 5.98 2.37
C GLY A 229 5.75 7.46 2.11
N PHE A 230 6.40 7.76 1.00
CA PHE A 230 6.55 9.13 0.54
C PHE A 230 6.46 9.24 -0.98
N ARG A 231 6.09 10.42 -1.42
CA ARG A 231 6.07 10.84 -2.81
C ARG A 231 6.81 12.17 -2.92
N PHE A 232 7.85 12.20 -3.74
CA PHE A 232 8.64 13.41 -3.99
C PHE A 232 8.62 13.78 -5.47
N LYS A 233 7.96 14.88 -5.81
CA LYS A 233 7.85 15.38 -7.19
C LYS A 233 9.18 15.93 -7.67
N LEU A 234 9.69 15.36 -8.76
CA LEU A 234 10.82 15.89 -9.52
C LEU A 234 10.35 16.97 -10.49
N THR A 235 9.23 16.70 -11.16
CA THR A 235 8.55 17.60 -12.10
C THR A 235 7.04 17.61 -11.82
N THR A 236 6.26 18.31 -12.62
CA THR A 236 4.79 18.26 -12.56
C THR A 236 4.22 16.89 -12.88
N ARG A 237 4.95 16.04 -13.62
CA ARG A 237 4.48 14.75 -14.13
C ARG A 237 5.30 13.55 -13.65
N VAL A 238 6.44 13.77 -13.00
CA VAL A 238 7.33 12.69 -12.55
C VAL A 238 7.61 12.86 -11.06
N ALA A 239 7.45 11.78 -10.30
CA ALA A 239 7.79 11.73 -8.89
C ALA A 239 8.59 10.47 -8.54
N ILE A 240 9.44 10.57 -7.53
CA ILE A 240 10.01 9.41 -6.83
C ILE A 240 9.01 9.00 -5.76
N ILE A 241 8.76 7.71 -5.66
CA ILE A 241 7.87 7.10 -4.68
C ILE A 241 8.59 5.97 -3.95
N ALA A 242 8.30 5.81 -2.66
CA ALA A 242 8.78 4.66 -1.91
C ALA A 242 7.84 4.34 -0.76
N ASP A 243 7.79 3.07 -0.37
CA ASP A 243 7.12 2.60 0.84
C ASP A 243 7.94 1.50 1.54
N TYR A 244 7.71 1.39 2.84
CA TYR A 244 8.34 0.41 3.71
C TYR A 244 7.38 -0.01 4.80
N TYR A 245 7.37 -1.31 5.14
CA TYR A 245 6.62 -1.85 6.26
C TYR A 245 7.54 -2.58 7.23
N TYR A 246 7.36 -2.33 8.52
CA TYR A 246 7.98 -3.09 9.60
C TYR A 246 6.92 -3.93 10.29
N THR A 247 7.08 -5.25 10.30
CA THR A 247 6.15 -6.19 10.95
C THR A 247 6.68 -6.62 12.31
N PHE A 248 5.87 -6.40 13.34
CA PHE A 248 6.19 -6.78 14.73
C PHE A 248 5.84 -8.24 14.96
N SER A 249 6.82 -9.13 14.87
CA SER A 249 6.62 -10.57 15.08
C SER A 249 7.88 -11.24 15.62
N LYS A 250 7.76 -11.89 16.77
CA LYS A 250 8.85 -12.72 17.31
C LYS A 250 9.16 -13.90 16.39
N TYR A 251 8.13 -14.51 15.80
CA TYR A 251 8.30 -15.61 14.86
C TYR A 251 9.17 -15.23 13.67
N ARG A 252 9.00 -14.01 13.14
CA ARG A 252 9.72 -13.53 11.95
C ARG A 252 11.12 -12.99 12.27
N THR A 253 11.33 -12.51 13.48
CA THR A 253 12.61 -11.89 13.87
C THR A 253 13.72 -12.93 13.94
N ASN A 254 14.77 -12.76 13.10
CA ASN A 254 15.95 -13.65 13.07
C ASN A 254 15.60 -15.14 12.92
N ASN A 255 14.56 -15.46 12.15
CA ASN A 255 14.21 -16.85 11.87
C ASN A 255 15.22 -17.43 10.86
N THR A 256 15.97 -18.46 11.29
CA THR A 256 17.04 -19.07 10.49
C THR A 256 16.55 -20.15 9.54
N VAL A 257 15.38 -20.73 9.80
CA VAL A 257 14.77 -21.77 8.94
C VAL A 257 13.98 -21.13 7.81
N LEU A 258 13.18 -20.12 8.14
CA LEU A 258 12.42 -19.35 7.15
C LEU A 258 12.67 -17.86 7.36
N PRO A 259 13.68 -17.30 6.69
CA PRO A 259 14.02 -15.89 6.89
C PRO A 259 12.93 -14.99 6.34
N TYR A 260 12.45 -14.10 7.18
CA TYR A 260 11.49 -13.05 6.79
C TYR A 260 12.18 -11.69 6.73
N TYR A 261 11.76 -10.89 5.77
CA TYR A 261 12.24 -9.53 5.57
C TYR A 261 11.08 -8.56 5.49
N ASN A 262 11.33 -7.33 5.89
CA ASN A 262 10.35 -6.27 5.78
C ASN A 262 10.22 -5.82 4.32
N PRO A 263 8.99 -5.66 3.80
CA PRO A 263 8.78 -5.13 2.45
C PRO A 263 9.29 -3.71 2.32
N LEU A 264 10.09 -3.47 1.30
CA LEU A 264 10.57 -2.17 0.86
C LEU A 264 10.34 -2.04 -0.64
N ALA A 265 9.75 -0.95 -1.06
CA ALA A 265 9.62 -0.62 -2.48
C ALA A 265 10.13 0.79 -2.76
N VAL A 266 10.73 0.96 -3.93
CA VAL A 266 11.16 2.25 -4.47
C VAL A 266 10.80 2.31 -5.96
N GLY A 267 10.40 3.48 -6.46
CA GLY A 267 9.97 3.59 -7.85
C GLY A 267 9.82 5.00 -8.37
N LEU A 268 9.39 5.07 -9.61
CA LEU A 268 9.03 6.28 -10.31
C LEU A 268 7.54 6.26 -10.64
N GLU A 269 6.86 7.37 -10.37
CA GLU A 269 5.52 7.65 -10.81
C GLU A 269 5.57 8.60 -12.00
N ILE A 270 4.87 8.26 -13.09
CA ILE A 270 4.77 9.06 -14.30
C ILE A 270 3.30 9.32 -14.61
N GLU A 271 2.92 10.60 -14.58
CA GLU A 271 1.56 11.05 -14.90
C GLU A 271 1.44 11.38 -16.39
N THR A 272 0.48 10.77 -17.06
CA THR A 272 0.05 11.14 -18.42
C THR A 272 -1.40 11.67 -18.38
N GLY A 273 -1.92 12.18 -19.48
CA GLY A 273 -3.24 12.83 -19.51
C GLY A 273 -4.44 11.95 -19.09
N GLY A 274 -4.28 10.63 -18.96
CA GLY A 274 -5.37 9.72 -18.59
C GLY A 274 -4.92 8.47 -17.84
N HIS A 275 -3.62 8.29 -17.64
CA HIS A 275 -3.05 7.14 -16.93
C HIS A 275 -1.98 7.60 -15.97
N VAL A 276 -1.78 6.83 -14.91
CA VAL A 276 -0.63 6.92 -14.02
C VAL A 276 0.11 5.59 -14.09
N PHE A 277 1.41 5.69 -14.31
CA PHE A 277 2.32 4.56 -14.40
C PHE A 277 3.28 4.59 -13.22
N HIS A 278 3.41 3.48 -12.52
CA HIS A 278 4.48 3.26 -11.55
C HIS A 278 5.42 2.20 -12.07
N PHE A 279 6.70 2.51 -12.12
CA PHE A 279 7.78 1.55 -12.35
C PHE A 279 8.55 1.41 -11.04
N ASN A 280 8.64 0.22 -10.51
CA ASN A 280 9.14 0.03 -9.16
C ASN A 280 10.01 -1.21 -9.01
N PHE A 281 10.81 -1.21 -7.94
CA PHE A 281 11.55 -2.36 -7.45
C PHE A 281 11.11 -2.63 -6.03
N THR A 282 10.83 -3.90 -5.71
CA THR A 282 10.39 -4.32 -4.38
C THR A 282 10.84 -5.73 -4.06
N ASN A 283 11.09 -6.02 -2.77
CA ASN A 283 11.27 -7.39 -2.30
C ASN A 283 9.96 -8.03 -1.85
N ALA A 284 8.84 -7.33 -1.93
CA ALA A 284 7.53 -7.85 -1.54
C ALA A 284 7.21 -9.19 -2.21
N SER A 285 6.59 -10.09 -1.46
CA SER A 285 6.20 -11.42 -1.97
C SER A 285 4.82 -11.44 -2.62
N GLY A 286 4.23 -10.30 -2.92
CA GLY A 286 2.93 -10.17 -3.58
C GLY A 286 2.45 -8.74 -3.62
N LEU A 287 1.29 -8.53 -4.23
CA LEU A 287 0.73 -7.22 -4.54
C LEU A 287 -0.39 -6.78 -3.59
N ILE A 288 -0.84 -7.67 -2.72
CA ILE A 288 -1.83 -7.36 -1.68
C ILE A 288 -1.21 -7.46 -0.29
N GLU A 289 -1.72 -6.65 0.62
CA GLU A 289 -1.22 -6.48 1.99
C GLU A 289 -1.21 -7.81 2.75
N ASN A 290 -2.23 -8.62 2.54
CA ASN A 290 -2.36 -9.96 3.14
C ASN A 290 -1.22 -10.93 2.73
N ASN A 291 -0.58 -10.69 1.59
CA ASN A 291 0.57 -11.47 1.14
C ASN A 291 1.89 -10.84 1.59
N TYR A 292 2.17 -9.58 1.25
CA TYR A 292 3.52 -9.04 1.45
C TYR A 292 3.86 -8.75 2.91
N ILE A 293 2.90 -8.36 3.76
CA ILE A 293 3.15 -8.13 5.20
C ILE A 293 3.52 -9.44 5.89
N ALA A 294 2.80 -10.53 5.55
CA ALA A 294 2.96 -11.80 6.24
C ALA A 294 4.06 -12.70 5.69
N LYS A 295 4.38 -12.61 4.39
CA LYS A 295 5.09 -13.68 3.65
C LYS A 295 6.35 -13.21 2.93
N THR A 296 6.83 -11.98 3.09
CA THR A 296 8.04 -11.51 2.39
C THR A 296 9.28 -12.21 2.92
N THR A 297 9.92 -12.99 2.05
CA THR A 297 11.11 -13.80 2.35
C THR A 297 12.33 -13.40 1.53
N ASP A 298 12.19 -12.51 0.57
CA ASP A 298 13.26 -12.00 -0.26
C ASP A 298 14.00 -10.83 0.39
N SER A 299 15.33 -10.82 0.30
CA SER A 299 16.20 -9.80 0.88
C SER A 299 16.77 -8.88 -0.19
N TRP A 300 16.59 -7.57 -0.03
CA TRP A 300 17.25 -6.57 -0.86
C TRP A 300 18.78 -6.75 -0.91
N LEU A 301 19.39 -6.98 0.25
CA LEU A 301 20.85 -7.12 0.39
C LEU A 301 21.42 -8.38 -0.28
N LYS A 302 20.56 -9.38 -0.54
CA LYS A 302 20.92 -10.61 -1.24
C LYS A 302 20.47 -10.63 -2.70
N GLY A 303 20.05 -9.47 -3.24
CA GLY A 303 19.54 -9.38 -4.61
C GLY A 303 18.11 -9.90 -4.81
N GLY A 304 17.40 -10.20 -3.70
CA GLY A 304 16.01 -10.65 -3.73
C GLY A 304 15.04 -9.50 -3.94
N PHE A 305 15.11 -8.81 -5.08
CA PHE A 305 14.16 -7.77 -5.44
C PHE A 305 13.64 -8.00 -6.85
N LYS A 306 12.45 -7.53 -7.09
CA LYS A 306 11.64 -7.75 -8.28
C LYS A 306 11.35 -6.41 -8.94
N PHE A 307 11.35 -6.40 -10.26
CA PHE A 307 10.77 -5.29 -11.01
C PHE A 307 9.26 -5.43 -11.03
N GLY A 308 8.54 -4.33 -10.93
CA GLY A 308 7.09 -4.26 -11.05
C GLY A 308 6.62 -3.00 -11.75
N PHE A 309 5.41 -3.06 -12.26
CA PHE A 309 4.71 -1.88 -12.73
C PHE A 309 3.24 -1.90 -12.31
N ASN A 310 2.69 -0.70 -12.08
CA ASN A 310 1.26 -0.49 -11.85
C ASN A 310 0.74 0.48 -12.90
N ILE A 311 -0.43 0.19 -13.44
CA ILE A 311 -1.14 1.08 -14.36
C ILE A 311 -2.55 1.27 -13.80
N SER A 312 -2.94 2.53 -13.62
CA SER A 312 -4.27 2.90 -13.20
C SER A 312 -4.95 3.78 -14.25
N ARG A 313 -6.23 3.48 -14.51
CA ARG A 313 -7.06 4.27 -15.40
C ARG A 313 -8.45 4.48 -14.83
N PRO A 314 -8.86 5.72 -14.55
CA PRO A 314 -10.22 6.04 -14.14
C PRO A 314 -11.17 6.10 -15.34
N PHE A 315 -12.38 5.59 -15.16
CA PHE A 315 -13.49 5.66 -16.09
C PHE A 315 -14.68 6.34 -15.43
N ASN A 316 -15.33 7.29 -16.11
CA ASN A 316 -16.58 7.87 -15.65
C ASN A 316 -17.73 6.90 -15.89
N LEU A 317 -18.54 6.66 -14.86
CA LEU A 317 -19.73 5.80 -14.92
C LEU A 317 -21.02 6.58 -15.26
N THR A 318 -20.96 7.91 -15.38
CA THR A 318 -22.10 8.75 -15.79
C THR A 318 -22.42 8.54 -17.25
N HIS A 319 -23.69 8.28 -17.56
CA HIS A 319 -24.15 8.13 -18.94
C HIS A 319 -23.97 9.44 -19.74
N LYS A 320 -23.52 9.34 -20.99
CA LYS A 320 -23.38 10.48 -21.95
C LYS A 320 -24.61 11.38 -22.07
N LYS A 321 -25.81 10.91 -21.71
CA LYS A 321 -27.07 11.70 -21.71
C LYS A 321 -27.04 12.86 -20.70
N GLU A 322 -26.42 12.68 -19.52
CA GLU A 322 -26.30 13.76 -18.50
C GLU A 322 -25.28 14.83 -18.92
N GLU A 323 -24.22 14.44 -19.64
CA GLU A 323 -23.24 15.40 -20.18
C GLU A 323 -23.84 16.26 -21.31
N ALA A 324 -24.70 15.68 -22.17
CA ALA A 324 -25.40 16.40 -23.21
C ALA A 324 -26.44 17.38 -22.64
N ALA A 325 -27.07 17.03 -21.51
CA ALA A 325 -28.02 17.94 -20.83
C ALA A 325 -27.30 19.10 -20.14
N ARG A 326 -26.10 18.86 -19.53
CA ARG A 326 -25.27 19.92 -18.93
C ARG A 326 -24.66 20.89 -19.92
N LYS A 327 -24.47 20.49 -21.18
CA LYS A 327 -23.95 21.37 -22.25
C LYS A 327 -25.05 22.21 -22.94
N LYS A 328 -26.33 21.97 -22.63
CA LYS A 328 -27.49 22.68 -23.22
C LYS A 328 -28.19 23.62 -22.22
N GLY A 329 -27.83 23.67 -20.97
CA GLY A 329 -28.27 24.63 -19.96
C GLY A 329 -27.12 25.55 -19.54
#